data_312803800320d1b1c6ffd8190fdd15de
#
_entry.id   312803800320d1b1c6ffd8190fdd15de
#
_cell.length_a   1.000
_cell.length_b   1.000
_cell.length_c   1.000
_cell.angle_alpha   90.00
_cell.angle_beta   90.00
_cell.angle_gamma   90.00
#
_symmetry.space_group_name_H-M   'P 1'
#
loop_
_entity.id
_entity.type
_entity.pdbx_description
1 polymer ?
#
loop_
_entity_poly.entity_id
_entity_poly.type
_entity_poly.pdbx_seq_one_letter_code
_entity_poly.pdbx_strand_id
1 'polypeptide(L)'
;MSICAGWGKLITSPNESFNDILWGVVLRGPCLRDGEGFGCFSGDCEMSTVAAKFQQAHGRARPVISTCLYGLVASLAAVGFQVAIKWIYKFCYHDPAGGNFGRFACISLGAIVSCSLLAGWLLTSLCPEAAGSGIPQVKLAFWKEFGYAPKRIAWIKFIAGVASIGGGQSLGREGPTVQIGSNLASNVAGLLGVSKQNRRTASAAGAAAGLAAAFNAPLAAVAFVLEEILGDLNSRSLGTVLVAAVIGAFVVHGLIGQKPAFDLPDISEPTWRAYLLMPISAAFAAVVGAYFQRATLDLRAGARKRPVIPRWLHPLAGGLITWVIGILIFARTGRLGVFALGYDDLSSALISGMAWRIAAILLIGKFISTVACYGLGGCGGIFSPNLFFGGMCGAVVAGLGGHCLALSRADAVLLLVGGMSACLGAAVQAPVTAILIIFEMTHQFALLPGLMIAGLIAQVIARAINPINFYEEALIQDGHKMEHLIPPRDLRSWNNLPISAIATFKPIVITDTAEPALKDLIAHHPYRNFPVVINDQLKGVAGRREIEAAISEHRPLRMETIPACRPGDTIRESQDILIESPTQTLVLNDKPDGKVLGIVTLHDVLRAQVSMSEREG
;
A
#
# COMPACT_ATOMS: atom_id res chain seq x y z
N MET A 1 -4.93 19.01 30.15
CA MET A 1 -6.32 19.46 30.25
C MET A 1 -6.51 20.83 29.58
N SER A 2 -6.18 20.95 28.30
CA SER A 2 -6.30 22.25 27.59
C SER A 2 -6.52 22.12 26.08
N ILE A 3 -7.00 20.96 25.60
CA ILE A 3 -7.29 20.70 24.16
C ILE A 3 -8.80 20.52 23.91
N CYS A 4 -9.63 20.42 24.93
CA CYS A 4 -11.09 20.23 24.78
C CYS A 4 -11.92 21.52 24.67
N ALA A 5 -11.33 22.72 24.74
CA ALA A 5 -12.09 23.99 24.75
C ALA A 5 -12.35 24.60 23.35
N GLY A 6 -11.85 24.00 22.27
CA GLY A 6 -11.97 24.54 20.91
C GLY A 6 -13.13 23.99 20.07
N TRP A 7 -13.76 22.90 20.48
CA TRP A 7 -14.76 22.18 19.68
C TRP A 7 -16.23 22.60 19.92
N GLY A 8 -16.47 23.44 20.93
CA GLY A 8 -17.82 23.84 21.35
C GLY A 8 -18.48 24.94 20.54
N LYS A 9 -17.83 25.54 19.52
CA LYS A 9 -18.38 26.71 18.79
C LYS A 9 -18.72 26.47 17.31
N LEU A 10 -18.71 25.22 16.84
CA LEU A 10 -19.02 24.90 15.44
C LEU A 10 -20.34 24.12 15.26
N ILE A 11 -21.07 23.83 16.33
CA ILE A 11 -22.38 23.16 16.28
C ILE A 11 -23.38 23.97 17.11
N THR A 12 -23.83 25.08 16.58
CA THR A 12 -25.06 25.73 17.06
C THR A 12 -25.81 26.37 15.88
N SER A 13 -26.50 25.56 15.11
CA SER A 13 -27.81 25.86 14.57
C SER A 13 -28.69 24.63 14.76
N PRO A 14 -29.76 24.70 15.53
CA PRO A 14 -30.63 23.58 15.80
C PRO A 14 -31.66 23.53 14.66
N ASN A 15 -31.49 22.65 13.68
CA ASN A 15 -32.57 22.11 12.84
C ASN A 15 -32.16 21.49 11.48
N GLU A 16 -30.95 20.96 11.37
CA GLU A 16 -30.68 20.07 10.23
C GLU A 16 -30.00 18.80 10.72
N SER A 17 -30.68 17.66 10.56
CA SER A 17 -30.12 16.37 10.91
C SER A 17 -29.04 15.98 9.88
N PHE A 18 -27.98 15.29 10.34
CA PHE A 18 -26.88 14.78 9.51
C PHE A 18 -27.37 13.95 8.31
N ASN A 19 -28.57 13.37 8.41
CA ASN A 19 -29.24 12.65 7.32
C ASN A 19 -29.67 13.57 6.18
N ASP A 20 -30.08 14.81 6.46
CA ASP A 20 -30.56 15.74 5.42
C ASP A 20 -29.43 16.26 4.54
N ILE A 21 -28.22 16.34 5.09
CA ILE A 21 -27.02 16.74 4.34
C ILE A 21 -26.56 15.59 3.41
N LEU A 22 -26.64 14.34 3.87
CA LEU A 22 -26.24 13.17 3.07
C LEU A 22 -27.22 12.89 1.92
N TRP A 23 -28.53 13.04 2.14
CA TRP A 23 -29.55 12.81 1.12
C TRP A 23 -29.71 13.99 0.17
N GLY A 24 -29.40 15.21 0.60
CA GLY A 24 -29.41 16.41 -0.25
C GLY A 24 -28.32 16.41 -1.33
N VAL A 25 -27.20 15.71 -1.10
CA VAL A 25 -26.08 15.61 -2.06
C VAL A 25 -26.29 14.47 -3.07
N VAL A 26 -27.11 13.47 -2.73
CA VAL A 26 -27.23 12.24 -3.54
C VAL A 26 -28.47 12.24 -4.46
N LEU A 27 -29.55 12.99 -4.13
CA LEU A 27 -30.84 12.80 -4.79
C LEU A 27 -31.58 14.06 -5.31
N ARG A 28 -30.98 15.26 -5.35
CA ARG A 28 -31.62 16.43 -5.96
C ARG A 28 -30.85 16.99 -7.15
N GLY A 29 -31.10 16.43 -8.34
CA GLY A 29 -30.89 17.16 -9.58
C GLY A 29 -31.98 18.21 -9.76
N PRO A 30 -31.68 19.48 -10.09
CA PRO A 30 -32.73 20.47 -10.37
C PRO A 30 -33.33 20.21 -11.77
N CYS A 31 -34.61 19.85 -11.82
CA CYS A 31 -35.43 20.11 -13.00
C CYS A 31 -35.66 21.61 -13.13
N LEU A 32 -35.04 22.24 -14.09
CA LEU A 32 -35.48 23.52 -14.62
C LEU A 32 -35.95 23.29 -16.07
N ARG A 33 -37.22 23.56 -16.26
CA ARG A 33 -37.93 23.68 -17.51
C ARG A 33 -37.51 25.00 -18.13
N ASP A 34 -37.03 24.96 -19.36
CA ASP A 34 -37.41 25.90 -20.41
C ASP A 34 -36.74 25.53 -21.74
N GLY A 35 -37.58 25.55 -22.74
CA GLY A 35 -37.55 25.52 -24.16
C GLY A 35 -36.22 25.42 -24.96
N GLU A 36 -36.26 24.49 -25.94
CA GLU A 36 -35.49 24.46 -27.18
C GLU A 36 -34.02 23.96 -27.14
N GLY A 37 -33.79 22.87 -27.87
CA GLY A 37 -32.49 22.50 -28.39
C GLY A 37 -31.84 21.24 -27.78
N PHE A 38 -31.69 20.23 -28.61
CA PHE A 38 -30.83 19.05 -28.36
C PHE A 38 -29.42 19.49 -27.98
N GLY A 39 -29.09 19.37 -26.70
CA GLY A 39 -27.77 19.69 -26.16
C GLY A 39 -27.16 18.47 -25.49
N CYS A 40 -25.93 18.16 -25.87
CA CYS A 40 -25.05 17.13 -25.31
C CYS A 40 -25.17 17.02 -23.80
N PHE A 41 -25.31 15.79 -23.30
CA PHE A 41 -25.05 15.42 -21.90
C PHE A 41 -23.59 15.74 -21.55
N SER A 42 -23.31 16.93 -21.05
CA SER A 42 -22.01 17.30 -20.51
C SER A 42 -22.01 17.11 -19.00
N GLY A 43 -21.68 15.91 -18.55
CA GLY A 43 -21.35 15.63 -17.15
C GLY A 43 -20.12 16.41 -16.62
N ASP A 44 -19.49 17.20 -17.47
CA ASP A 44 -18.28 17.97 -17.12
C ASP A 44 -18.60 19.31 -16.41
N CYS A 45 -19.83 19.85 -16.55
CA CYS A 45 -20.15 21.16 -16.00
C CYS A 45 -20.51 21.13 -14.50
N GLU A 46 -21.12 20.05 -14.00
CA GLU A 46 -21.42 19.91 -12.55
C GLU A 46 -20.18 19.53 -11.73
N MET A 47 -19.27 18.74 -12.30
CA MET A 47 -18.01 18.38 -11.66
C MET A 47 -17.07 19.59 -11.47
N SER A 48 -17.11 20.56 -12.36
CA SER A 48 -16.31 21.79 -12.25
C SER A 48 -16.77 22.68 -11.07
N THR A 49 -18.06 22.68 -10.76
CA THR A 49 -18.64 23.48 -9.67
C THR A 49 -18.32 22.90 -8.29
N VAL A 50 -18.28 21.59 -8.13
CA VAL A 50 -17.88 20.91 -6.88
C VAL A 50 -16.40 21.12 -6.63
N ALA A 51 -15.57 20.98 -7.65
CA ALA A 51 -14.13 21.22 -7.56
C ALA A 51 -13.82 22.69 -7.22
N ALA A 52 -14.54 23.65 -7.80
CA ALA A 52 -14.36 25.09 -7.51
C ALA A 52 -14.77 25.46 -6.06
N LYS A 53 -15.91 24.93 -5.57
CA LYS A 53 -16.32 25.12 -4.17
C LYS A 53 -15.36 24.48 -3.19
N PHE A 54 -14.78 23.32 -3.53
CA PHE A 54 -13.79 22.65 -2.70
C PHE A 54 -12.45 23.41 -2.67
N GLN A 55 -12.08 24.09 -3.76
CA GLN A 55 -10.89 24.94 -3.81
C GLN A 55 -11.02 26.21 -2.95
N GLN A 56 -12.23 26.67 -2.69
CA GLN A 56 -12.51 27.83 -1.83
C GLN A 56 -12.53 27.49 -0.32
N ALA A 57 -12.55 26.20 0.07
CA ALA A 57 -12.48 25.80 1.46
C ALA A 57 -11.15 26.22 2.10
N HIS A 58 -11.19 26.69 3.36
CA HIS A 58 -10.02 27.18 4.11
C HIS A 58 -8.86 26.19 4.04
N GLY A 59 -7.64 26.65 3.71
CA GLY A 59 -6.49 25.84 3.36
C GLY A 59 -6.09 24.74 4.36
N ARG A 60 -6.46 24.84 5.64
CA ARG A 60 -6.21 23.81 6.68
C ARG A 60 -7.24 22.69 6.73
N ALA A 61 -8.49 22.95 6.37
CA ALA A 61 -9.56 21.95 6.39
C ALA A 61 -9.54 21.03 5.16
N ARG A 62 -9.06 21.53 4.04
CA ARG A 62 -9.03 20.82 2.75
C ARG A 62 -8.33 19.44 2.79
N PRO A 63 -7.11 19.28 3.38
CA PRO A 63 -6.45 17.99 3.48
C PRO A 63 -7.23 16.97 4.30
N VAL A 64 -7.87 17.41 5.39
CA VAL A 64 -8.65 16.52 6.28
C VAL A 64 -9.90 16.02 5.57
N ILE A 65 -10.68 16.93 4.96
CA ILE A 65 -11.90 16.57 4.23
C ILE A 65 -11.59 15.64 3.06
N SER A 66 -10.51 15.91 2.30
CA SER A 66 -10.11 15.03 1.20
C SER A 66 -9.74 13.64 1.70
N THR A 67 -9.00 13.54 2.82
CA THR A 67 -8.65 12.25 3.43
C THR A 67 -9.89 11.49 3.88
N CYS A 68 -10.86 12.17 4.48
CA CYS A 68 -12.14 11.55 4.87
C CYS A 68 -12.88 10.99 3.65
N LEU A 69 -12.92 11.70 2.54
CA LEU A 69 -13.52 11.22 1.30
C LEU A 69 -12.77 10.02 0.72
N TYR A 70 -11.43 10.04 0.74
CA TYR A 70 -10.62 8.89 0.28
C TYR A 70 -10.93 7.65 1.12
N GLY A 71 -10.92 7.79 2.45
CA GLY A 71 -11.24 6.71 3.37
C GLY A 71 -12.66 6.17 3.17
N LEU A 72 -13.64 7.06 3.08
CA LEU A 72 -15.05 6.68 2.92
C LEU A 72 -15.31 5.90 1.62
N VAL A 73 -14.85 6.41 0.48
CA VAL A 73 -15.07 5.76 -0.83
C VAL A 73 -14.35 4.42 -0.90
N ALA A 74 -13.10 4.36 -0.41
CA ALA A 74 -12.31 3.13 -0.40
C ALA A 74 -12.95 2.05 0.49
N SER A 75 -13.41 2.41 1.68
CA SER A 75 -14.02 1.47 2.63
C SER A 75 -15.41 0.99 2.19
N LEU A 76 -16.25 1.86 1.64
CA LEU A 76 -17.53 1.45 1.06
C LEU A 76 -17.35 0.44 -0.07
N ALA A 77 -16.37 0.67 -0.96
CA ALA A 77 -16.06 -0.27 -2.01
C ALA A 77 -15.53 -1.61 -1.47
N ALA A 78 -14.69 -1.58 -0.43
CA ALA A 78 -14.17 -2.78 0.23
C ALA A 78 -15.29 -3.59 0.91
N VAL A 79 -16.23 -2.93 1.58
CA VAL A 79 -17.43 -3.57 2.17
C VAL A 79 -18.31 -4.17 1.09
N GLY A 80 -18.60 -3.42 0.02
CA GLY A 80 -19.37 -3.94 -1.12
C GLY A 80 -18.71 -5.16 -1.76
N PHE A 81 -17.38 -5.15 -1.91
CA PHE A 81 -16.60 -6.27 -2.42
C PHE A 81 -16.72 -7.50 -1.51
N GLN A 82 -16.60 -7.31 -0.20
CA GLN A 82 -16.76 -8.38 0.78
C GLN A 82 -18.16 -8.99 0.79
N VAL A 83 -19.20 -8.15 0.73
CA VAL A 83 -20.60 -8.59 0.70
C VAL A 83 -20.88 -9.38 -0.58
N ALA A 84 -20.41 -8.89 -1.73
CA ALA A 84 -20.60 -9.58 -3.01
C ALA A 84 -19.91 -10.97 -3.03
N ILE A 85 -18.69 -11.08 -2.52
CA ILE A 85 -17.99 -12.38 -2.39
C ILE A 85 -18.79 -13.32 -1.48
N LYS A 86 -19.19 -12.85 -0.29
CA LYS A 86 -19.96 -13.68 0.66
C LYS A 86 -21.28 -14.16 0.05
N TRP A 87 -21.97 -13.30 -0.69
CA TRP A 87 -23.24 -13.65 -1.30
C TRP A 87 -23.10 -14.76 -2.34
N ILE A 88 -22.14 -14.64 -3.29
CA ILE A 88 -21.88 -15.67 -4.30
C ILE A 88 -21.43 -16.98 -3.63
N TYR A 89 -20.49 -16.89 -2.68
CA TYR A 89 -19.97 -18.07 -1.97
C TYR A 89 -21.07 -18.79 -1.18
N LYS A 90 -21.92 -18.05 -0.50
CA LYS A 90 -23.08 -18.62 0.23
C LYS A 90 -23.97 -19.40 -0.73
N PHE A 91 -24.38 -18.77 -1.84
CA PHE A 91 -25.31 -19.37 -2.80
C PHE A 91 -24.72 -20.59 -3.53
N CYS A 92 -23.42 -20.56 -3.89
CA CYS A 92 -22.80 -21.61 -4.71
C CYS A 92 -22.13 -22.73 -3.90
N TYR A 93 -21.73 -22.48 -2.65
CA TYR A 93 -20.97 -23.43 -1.82
C TYR A 93 -21.64 -23.73 -0.49
N HIS A 94 -21.91 -22.72 0.35
CA HIS A 94 -22.39 -22.94 1.71
C HIS A 94 -23.77 -23.59 1.76
N ASP A 95 -24.75 -23.01 1.07
CA ASP A 95 -26.13 -23.51 1.09
C ASP A 95 -26.25 -24.88 0.38
N PRO A 96 -25.62 -25.14 -0.78
CA PRO A 96 -25.64 -26.46 -1.40
C PRO A 96 -24.90 -27.56 -0.62
N ALA A 97 -23.88 -27.21 0.16
CA ALA A 97 -23.11 -28.19 0.96
C ALA A 97 -23.94 -28.87 2.06
N GLY A 98 -25.01 -28.21 2.55
CA GLY A 98 -25.96 -28.80 3.50
C GLY A 98 -26.93 -29.81 2.87
N GLY A 99 -26.93 -29.98 1.53
CA GLY A 99 -27.84 -30.85 0.81
C GLY A 99 -27.19 -32.12 0.23
N ASN A 100 -27.71 -32.57 -0.90
CA ASN A 100 -27.18 -33.75 -1.60
C ASN A 100 -25.80 -33.45 -2.22
N PHE A 101 -24.81 -34.35 -2.00
CA PHE A 101 -23.44 -34.25 -2.52
C PHE A 101 -23.39 -34.04 -4.05
N GLY A 102 -24.20 -34.77 -4.83
CA GLY A 102 -24.23 -34.61 -6.27
C GLY A 102 -24.71 -33.21 -6.70
N ARG A 103 -25.72 -32.67 -6.04
CA ARG A 103 -26.21 -31.31 -6.28
C ARG A 103 -25.13 -30.27 -5.91
N PHE A 104 -24.46 -30.44 -4.79
CA PHE A 104 -23.33 -29.57 -4.40
C PHE A 104 -22.22 -29.59 -5.43
N ALA A 105 -21.80 -30.81 -5.87
CA ALA A 105 -20.74 -30.96 -6.86
C ALA A 105 -21.10 -30.28 -8.19
N CYS A 106 -22.33 -30.44 -8.69
CA CYS A 106 -22.77 -29.78 -9.93
C CYS A 106 -22.81 -28.25 -9.82
N ILE A 107 -23.40 -27.71 -8.73
CA ILE A 107 -23.53 -26.26 -8.53
C ILE A 107 -22.15 -25.61 -8.38
N SER A 108 -21.28 -26.19 -7.52
CA SER A 108 -19.92 -25.67 -7.30
C SER A 108 -19.04 -25.77 -8.55
N LEU A 109 -19.20 -26.81 -9.37
CA LEU A 109 -18.50 -26.93 -10.65
C LEU A 109 -18.98 -25.85 -11.63
N GLY A 110 -20.29 -25.67 -11.77
CA GLY A 110 -20.85 -24.63 -12.62
C GLY A 110 -20.37 -23.22 -12.20
N ALA A 111 -20.36 -22.96 -10.88
CA ALA A 111 -19.89 -21.69 -10.34
C ALA A 111 -18.42 -21.44 -10.63
N ILE A 112 -17.54 -22.40 -10.31
CA ILE A 112 -16.09 -22.19 -10.48
C ILE A 112 -15.72 -22.07 -11.97
N VAL A 113 -16.37 -22.81 -12.85
CA VAL A 113 -16.15 -22.74 -14.30
C VAL A 113 -16.59 -21.38 -14.84
N SER A 114 -17.85 -20.98 -14.61
CA SER A 114 -18.38 -19.74 -15.15
C SER A 114 -17.66 -18.49 -14.60
N CYS A 115 -17.40 -18.46 -13.30
CA CYS A 115 -16.70 -17.36 -12.65
C CYS A 115 -15.23 -17.29 -13.08
N SER A 116 -14.54 -18.42 -13.24
CA SER A 116 -13.14 -18.43 -13.68
C SER A 116 -12.99 -18.01 -15.14
N LEU A 117 -13.93 -18.40 -16.01
CA LEU A 117 -13.97 -17.96 -17.41
C LEU A 117 -14.22 -16.44 -17.50
N LEU A 118 -15.17 -15.93 -16.72
CA LEU A 118 -15.45 -14.49 -16.64
C LEU A 118 -14.19 -13.72 -16.16
N ALA A 119 -13.57 -14.17 -15.09
CA ALA A 119 -12.35 -13.54 -14.56
C ALA A 119 -11.21 -13.60 -15.59
N GLY A 120 -10.99 -14.75 -16.22
CA GLY A 120 -9.96 -14.92 -17.25
C GLY A 120 -10.17 -14.00 -18.45
N TRP A 121 -11.40 -13.87 -18.93
CA TRP A 121 -11.73 -12.97 -20.01
C TRP A 121 -11.51 -11.50 -19.63
N LEU A 122 -11.99 -11.06 -18.48
CA LEU A 122 -11.82 -9.68 -17.99
C LEU A 122 -10.34 -9.30 -17.84
N LEU A 123 -9.55 -10.20 -17.27
CA LEU A 123 -8.13 -9.95 -16.97
C LEU A 123 -7.24 -10.00 -18.22
N THR A 124 -7.62 -10.76 -19.25
CA THR A 124 -6.79 -10.83 -20.47
C THR A 124 -7.20 -9.82 -21.53
N SER A 125 -8.50 -9.56 -21.67
CA SER A 125 -9.03 -8.72 -22.76
C SER A 125 -9.16 -7.25 -22.37
N LEU A 126 -9.48 -6.94 -21.09
CA LEU A 126 -9.80 -5.57 -20.68
C LEU A 126 -8.73 -4.93 -19.78
N CYS A 127 -8.15 -5.66 -18.83
CA CYS A 127 -7.22 -5.06 -17.87
C CYS A 127 -6.25 -6.09 -17.25
N PRO A 128 -5.12 -6.37 -17.90
CA PRO A 128 -4.10 -7.28 -17.34
C PRO A 128 -3.53 -6.81 -16.01
N GLU A 129 -3.51 -5.50 -15.75
CA GLU A 129 -3.01 -4.90 -14.50
C GLU A 129 -3.89 -5.23 -13.28
N ALA A 130 -5.11 -5.74 -13.50
CA ALA A 130 -5.99 -6.20 -12.44
C ALA A 130 -5.74 -7.66 -12.01
N ALA A 131 -4.84 -8.41 -12.66
CA ALA A 131 -4.53 -9.80 -12.30
C ALA A 131 -3.77 -9.91 -10.97
N GLY A 132 -3.85 -11.08 -10.32
CA GLY A 132 -3.12 -11.39 -9.08
C GLY A 132 -3.61 -10.63 -7.85
N SER A 133 -2.71 -10.35 -6.91
CA SER A 133 -3.03 -9.71 -5.63
C SER A 133 -3.45 -8.24 -5.78
N GLY A 134 -2.73 -7.46 -6.56
CA GLY A 134 -2.93 -6.01 -6.69
C GLY A 134 -2.02 -5.17 -5.80
N ILE A 135 -1.46 -5.73 -4.72
CA ILE A 135 -0.52 -5.03 -3.86
C ILE A 135 0.76 -4.62 -4.61
N PRO A 136 1.40 -5.51 -5.41
CA PRO A 136 2.53 -5.13 -6.25
C PRO A 136 2.22 -3.92 -7.14
N GLN A 137 1.04 -3.91 -7.77
CA GLN A 137 0.62 -2.82 -8.65
C GLN A 137 0.40 -1.50 -7.89
N VAL A 138 -0.12 -1.55 -6.64
CA VAL A 138 -0.24 -0.35 -5.78
C VAL A 138 1.14 0.18 -5.41
N LYS A 139 2.08 -0.69 -5.04
CA LYS A 139 3.47 -0.34 -4.75
C LYS A 139 4.14 0.31 -5.96
N LEU A 140 3.97 -0.27 -7.14
CA LEU A 140 4.47 0.28 -8.40
C LEU A 140 3.84 1.65 -8.71
N ALA A 141 2.51 1.77 -8.62
CA ALA A 141 1.80 3.02 -8.86
C ALA A 141 2.24 4.11 -7.89
N PHE A 142 2.41 3.78 -6.60
CA PHE A 142 2.89 4.73 -5.60
C PHE A 142 4.28 5.29 -5.94
N TRP A 143 5.23 4.42 -6.29
CA TRP A 143 6.62 4.83 -6.50
C TRP A 143 6.89 5.37 -7.89
N LYS A 144 6.36 4.74 -8.95
CA LYS A 144 6.64 5.07 -10.35
C LYS A 144 5.63 6.04 -10.96
N GLU A 145 4.33 5.86 -10.64
CA GLU A 145 3.24 6.62 -11.26
C GLU A 145 2.66 7.70 -10.34
N PHE A 146 3.40 8.10 -9.29
CA PHE A 146 2.99 9.12 -8.31
C PHE A 146 1.63 8.86 -7.66
N GLY A 147 1.24 7.60 -7.50
CA GLY A 147 -0.04 7.17 -6.96
C GLY A 147 -1.21 7.30 -7.95
N TYR A 148 -0.95 7.58 -9.22
CA TYR A 148 -1.98 7.59 -10.25
C TYR A 148 -2.34 6.16 -10.68
N ALA A 149 -3.64 5.89 -10.83
CA ALA A 149 -4.15 4.64 -11.39
C ALA A 149 -5.36 4.90 -12.30
N PRO A 150 -5.43 4.23 -13.47
CA PRO A 150 -6.59 4.32 -14.36
C PRO A 150 -7.88 3.86 -13.69
N LYS A 151 -9.00 4.57 -13.95
CA LYS A 151 -10.31 4.24 -13.35
C LYS A 151 -10.77 2.81 -13.63
N ARG A 152 -10.45 2.27 -14.82
CA ARG A 152 -10.84 0.91 -15.25
C ARG A 152 -10.33 -0.18 -14.31
N ILE A 153 -9.16 -0.01 -13.70
CA ILE A 153 -8.56 -1.02 -12.83
C ILE A 153 -9.45 -1.34 -11.63
N ALA A 154 -10.01 -0.32 -10.96
CA ALA A 154 -10.85 -0.51 -9.79
C ALA A 154 -12.08 -1.38 -10.08
N TRP A 155 -12.80 -1.09 -11.18
CA TRP A 155 -14.01 -1.81 -11.54
C TRP A 155 -13.74 -3.23 -12.03
N ILE A 156 -12.71 -3.40 -12.88
CA ILE A 156 -12.35 -4.74 -13.37
C ILE A 156 -11.83 -5.59 -12.24
N LYS A 157 -11.00 -5.02 -11.34
CA LYS A 157 -10.53 -5.71 -10.14
C LYS A 157 -11.68 -6.13 -9.24
N PHE A 158 -12.69 -5.27 -9.06
CA PHE A 158 -13.88 -5.58 -8.27
C PHE A 158 -14.63 -6.77 -8.87
N ILE A 159 -14.99 -6.71 -10.15
CA ILE A 159 -15.79 -7.77 -10.79
C ILE A 159 -15.01 -9.07 -10.90
N ALA A 160 -13.77 -9.02 -11.40
CA ALA A 160 -12.92 -10.21 -11.54
C ALA A 160 -12.56 -10.85 -10.19
N GLY A 161 -12.34 -10.03 -9.14
CA GLY A 161 -12.07 -10.52 -7.80
C GLY A 161 -13.28 -11.18 -7.15
N VAL A 162 -14.47 -10.57 -7.27
CA VAL A 162 -15.73 -11.16 -6.81
C VAL A 162 -15.98 -12.50 -7.52
N ALA A 163 -15.79 -12.55 -8.84
CA ALA A 163 -15.94 -13.79 -9.62
C ALA A 163 -14.91 -14.84 -9.18
N SER A 164 -13.62 -14.49 -9.11
CA SER A 164 -12.57 -15.46 -8.72
C SER A 164 -12.81 -16.02 -7.31
N ILE A 165 -12.94 -15.15 -6.30
CA ILE A 165 -12.98 -15.57 -4.90
C ILE A 165 -14.37 -16.11 -4.55
N GLY A 166 -15.45 -15.38 -4.89
CA GLY A 166 -16.83 -15.82 -4.65
C GLY A 166 -17.17 -17.08 -5.45
N GLY A 167 -16.60 -17.24 -6.65
CA GLY A 167 -16.71 -18.44 -7.49
C GLY A 167 -15.92 -19.63 -7.00
N GLY A 168 -15.20 -19.53 -5.85
CA GLY A 168 -14.59 -20.65 -5.15
C GLY A 168 -13.09 -20.84 -5.36
N GLN A 169 -12.40 -19.98 -6.14
CA GLN A 169 -10.95 -20.04 -6.23
C GLN A 169 -10.31 -19.79 -4.86
N SER A 170 -9.28 -20.56 -4.53
CA SER A 170 -8.56 -20.48 -3.25
C SER A 170 -7.66 -19.25 -3.19
N LEU A 171 -8.24 -18.08 -2.91
CA LEU A 171 -7.58 -16.78 -2.93
C LEU A 171 -8.11 -15.87 -1.81
N GLY A 172 -7.32 -14.88 -1.39
CA GLY A 172 -7.68 -13.87 -0.41
C GLY A 172 -8.30 -12.62 -1.04
N ARG A 173 -9.12 -11.91 -0.26
CA ARG A 173 -9.80 -10.67 -0.70
C ARG A 173 -8.98 -9.40 -0.41
N GLU A 174 -8.00 -9.46 0.46
CA GLU A 174 -7.32 -8.31 1.06
C GLU A 174 -6.47 -7.54 0.03
N GLY A 175 -5.72 -8.26 -0.81
CA GLY A 175 -4.97 -7.64 -1.90
C GLY A 175 -5.85 -6.86 -2.87
N PRO A 176 -6.93 -7.46 -3.40
CA PRO A 176 -7.90 -6.73 -4.20
C PRO A 176 -8.50 -5.50 -3.52
N THR A 177 -8.85 -5.56 -2.23
CA THR A 177 -9.39 -4.39 -1.52
C THR A 177 -8.39 -3.26 -1.39
N VAL A 178 -7.10 -3.56 -1.16
CA VAL A 178 -6.01 -2.57 -1.17
C VAL A 178 -5.92 -1.88 -2.53
N GLN A 179 -5.96 -2.64 -3.63
CA GLN A 179 -5.86 -2.08 -4.98
C GLN A 179 -7.12 -1.26 -5.36
N ILE A 180 -8.30 -1.77 -5.06
CA ILE A 180 -9.57 -1.06 -5.31
C ILE A 180 -9.60 0.25 -4.52
N GLY A 181 -9.29 0.21 -3.21
CA GLY A 181 -9.29 1.37 -2.33
C GLY A 181 -8.27 2.43 -2.76
N SER A 182 -7.04 2.00 -3.05
CA SER A 182 -5.97 2.86 -3.56
C SER A 182 -6.37 3.58 -4.86
N ASN A 183 -6.91 2.81 -5.82
CA ASN A 183 -7.28 3.35 -7.13
C ASN A 183 -8.48 4.31 -7.04
N LEU A 184 -9.49 3.99 -6.26
CA LEU A 184 -10.65 4.86 -6.06
C LEU A 184 -10.24 6.16 -5.37
N ALA A 185 -9.44 6.11 -4.32
CA ALA A 185 -8.95 7.31 -3.63
C ALA A 185 -8.10 8.19 -4.56
N SER A 186 -7.21 7.60 -5.36
CA SER A 186 -6.45 8.31 -6.38
C SER A 186 -7.35 9.00 -7.43
N ASN A 187 -8.45 8.34 -7.83
CA ASN A 187 -9.40 8.92 -8.78
C ASN A 187 -10.25 10.04 -8.14
N VAL A 188 -10.68 9.88 -6.88
CA VAL A 188 -11.35 10.93 -6.11
C VAL A 188 -10.44 12.14 -5.95
N ALA A 189 -9.15 11.94 -5.64
CA ALA A 189 -8.17 13.04 -5.60
C ALA A 189 -8.13 13.81 -6.92
N GLY A 190 -8.19 13.09 -8.05
CA GLY A 190 -8.27 13.72 -9.37
C GLY A 190 -9.54 14.54 -9.59
N LEU A 191 -10.68 14.08 -9.12
CA LEU A 191 -11.95 14.83 -9.17
C LEU A 191 -11.90 16.09 -8.30
N LEU A 192 -11.12 16.06 -7.19
CA LEU A 192 -10.89 17.21 -6.32
C LEU A 192 -9.80 18.17 -6.84
N GLY A 193 -9.31 17.96 -8.07
CA GLY A 193 -8.33 18.83 -8.71
C GLY A 193 -6.87 18.58 -8.31
N VAL A 194 -6.56 17.44 -7.65
CA VAL A 194 -5.18 17.06 -7.35
C VAL A 194 -4.50 16.56 -8.63
N SER A 195 -3.36 17.16 -8.99
CA SER A 195 -2.57 16.77 -10.17
C SER A 195 -2.13 15.31 -10.09
N LYS A 196 -1.87 14.68 -11.25
CA LYS A 196 -1.42 13.27 -11.30
C LYS A 196 -0.15 13.05 -10.48
N GLN A 197 0.75 14.01 -10.42
CA GLN A 197 2.04 13.94 -9.72
C GLN A 197 1.92 13.98 -8.19
N ASN A 198 0.76 14.38 -7.63
CA ASN A 198 0.55 14.56 -6.19
C ASN A 198 -0.45 13.58 -5.57
N ARG A 199 -0.74 12.43 -6.22
CA ARG A 199 -1.75 11.47 -5.75
C ARG A 199 -1.23 10.38 -4.83
N ARG A 200 0.07 10.35 -4.52
CA ARG A 200 0.68 9.32 -3.65
C ARG A 200 -0.03 9.19 -2.31
N THR A 201 -0.26 10.32 -1.64
CA THR A 201 -0.92 10.33 -0.32
C THR A 201 -2.35 9.82 -0.38
N ALA A 202 -3.12 10.18 -1.44
CA ALA A 202 -4.48 9.68 -1.63
C ALA A 202 -4.49 8.17 -1.90
N SER A 203 -3.57 7.68 -2.74
CA SER A 203 -3.39 6.26 -3.05
C SER A 203 -3.09 5.45 -1.77
N ALA A 204 -2.14 5.92 -0.94
CA ALA A 204 -1.78 5.29 0.33
C ALA A 204 -2.95 5.30 1.33
N ALA A 205 -3.66 6.42 1.45
CA ALA A 205 -4.85 6.54 2.31
C ALA A 205 -5.95 5.56 1.90
N GLY A 206 -6.24 5.46 0.60
CA GLY A 206 -7.22 4.52 0.08
C GLY A 206 -6.82 3.06 0.27
N ALA A 207 -5.53 2.74 0.14
CA ALA A 207 -5.00 1.40 0.42
C ALA A 207 -5.21 1.02 1.90
N ALA A 208 -4.91 1.94 2.83
CA ALA A 208 -5.10 1.72 4.26
C ALA A 208 -6.58 1.55 4.63
N ALA A 209 -7.46 2.42 4.13
CA ALA A 209 -8.90 2.31 4.38
C ALA A 209 -9.49 1.01 3.81
N GLY A 210 -9.07 0.60 2.60
CA GLY A 210 -9.49 -0.66 2.00
C GLY A 210 -9.07 -1.87 2.81
N LEU A 211 -7.83 -1.90 3.31
CA LEU A 211 -7.32 -2.99 4.15
C LEU A 211 -7.97 -3.00 5.53
N ALA A 212 -8.11 -1.82 6.16
CA ALA A 212 -8.80 -1.67 7.45
C ALA A 212 -10.23 -2.20 7.35
N ALA A 213 -10.94 -1.89 6.26
CA ALA A 213 -12.28 -2.40 6.02
C ALA A 213 -12.30 -3.91 5.75
N ALA A 214 -11.27 -4.48 5.10
CA ALA A 214 -11.22 -5.91 4.80
C ALA A 214 -11.07 -6.78 6.05
N PHE A 215 -10.26 -6.34 7.03
CA PHE A 215 -9.94 -7.11 8.24
C PHE A 215 -10.63 -6.61 9.51
N ASN A 216 -11.25 -5.45 9.48
CA ASN A 216 -11.66 -4.71 10.68
C ASN A 216 -10.46 -4.41 11.61
N ALA A 217 -9.32 -4.05 11.01
CA ALA A 217 -8.01 -3.95 11.65
C ALA A 217 -7.29 -2.64 11.21
N PRO A 218 -7.63 -1.48 11.80
CA PRO A 218 -7.10 -0.20 11.38
C PRO A 218 -5.60 -0.02 11.67
N LEU A 219 -5.09 -0.48 12.83
CA LEU A 219 -3.67 -0.34 13.17
C LEU A 219 -2.79 -1.21 12.26
N ALA A 220 -3.23 -2.43 12.00
CA ALA A 220 -2.56 -3.32 11.08
C ALA A 220 -2.56 -2.78 9.65
N ALA A 221 -3.64 -2.14 9.22
CA ALA A 221 -3.71 -1.52 7.90
C ALA A 221 -2.73 -0.34 7.77
N VAL A 222 -2.58 0.48 8.82
CA VAL A 222 -1.57 1.54 8.86
C VAL A 222 -0.17 0.94 8.80
N ALA A 223 0.13 -0.05 9.65
CA ALA A 223 1.43 -0.72 9.67
C ALA A 223 1.77 -1.32 8.29
N PHE A 224 0.82 -2.00 7.65
CA PHE A 224 1.00 -2.58 6.33
C PHE A 224 1.35 -1.54 5.26
N VAL A 225 0.61 -0.43 5.21
CA VAL A 225 0.88 0.62 4.22
C VAL A 225 2.25 1.23 4.44
N LEU A 226 2.65 1.46 5.69
CA LEU A 226 3.97 2.02 6.01
C LEU A 226 5.09 1.02 5.74
N GLU A 227 4.93 -0.25 6.13
CA GLU A 227 5.96 -1.28 6.05
C GLU A 227 6.13 -1.80 4.62
N GLU A 228 5.03 -2.09 3.91
CA GLU A 228 5.07 -2.73 2.60
C GLU A 228 4.95 -1.75 1.42
N ILE A 229 4.07 -0.74 1.49
CA ILE A 229 3.84 0.15 0.33
C ILE A 229 4.81 1.33 0.34
N LEU A 230 4.93 2.02 1.48
CA LEU A 230 5.80 3.18 1.61
C LEU A 230 7.26 2.79 1.87
N GLY A 231 7.50 1.67 2.55
CA GLY A 231 8.83 1.24 2.97
C GLY A 231 9.46 2.14 4.04
N ASP A 232 8.68 3.00 4.70
CA ASP A 232 9.15 3.98 5.70
C ASP A 232 8.10 4.17 6.79
N LEU A 233 8.43 3.74 8.00
CA LEU A 233 7.58 3.87 9.18
C LEU A 233 7.48 5.32 9.69
N ASN A 234 8.42 6.18 9.33
CA ASN A 234 8.44 7.61 9.69
C ASN A 234 7.96 8.50 8.52
N SER A 235 6.94 8.05 7.79
CA SER A 235 6.43 8.76 6.63
C SER A 235 5.63 10.01 7.00
N ARG A 236 5.81 11.09 6.23
CA ARG A 236 4.96 12.29 6.30
C ARG A 236 3.48 12.00 6.03
N SER A 237 3.19 10.90 5.35
CA SER A 237 1.83 10.46 5.04
C SER A 237 1.12 9.75 6.20
N LEU A 238 1.81 9.48 7.34
CA LEU A 238 1.28 8.73 8.47
C LEU A 238 -0.07 9.25 8.96
N GLY A 239 -0.21 10.57 9.15
CA GLY A 239 -1.47 11.16 9.64
C GLY A 239 -2.64 10.92 8.69
N THR A 240 -2.42 11.06 7.39
CA THR A 240 -3.45 10.82 6.37
C THR A 240 -3.83 9.34 6.29
N VAL A 241 -2.84 8.44 6.34
CA VAL A 241 -3.04 6.98 6.34
C VAL A 241 -3.82 6.54 7.58
N LEU A 242 -3.46 7.10 8.76
CA LEU A 242 -4.14 6.80 10.03
C LEU A 242 -5.62 7.23 9.99
N VAL A 243 -5.90 8.46 9.61
CA VAL A 243 -7.29 8.96 9.50
C VAL A 243 -8.10 8.12 8.54
N ALA A 244 -7.56 7.77 7.38
CA ALA A 244 -8.25 6.95 6.40
C ALA A 244 -8.54 5.53 6.91
N ALA A 245 -7.59 4.89 7.62
CA ALA A 245 -7.77 3.57 8.23
C ALA A 245 -8.84 3.58 9.31
N VAL A 246 -8.87 4.62 10.16
CA VAL A 246 -9.91 4.80 11.19
C VAL A 246 -11.30 4.94 10.55
N ILE A 247 -11.42 5.71 9.46
CA ILE A 247 -12.68 5.82 8.72
C ILE A 247 -13.08 4.45 8.15
N GLY A 248 -12.12 3.67 7.64
CA GLY A 248 -12.34 2.31 7.18
C GLY A 248 -12.97 1.42 8.25
N ALA A 249 -12.44 1.46 9.47
CA ALA A 249 -12.98 0.73 10.61
C ALA A 249 -14.38 1.21 10.99
N PHE A 250 -14.62 2.53 11.06
CA PHE A 250 -15.95 3.07 11.35
C PHE A 250 -17.01 2.65 10.33
N VAL A 251 -16.68 2.62 9.04
CA VAL A 251 -17.60 2.18 7.99
C VAL A 251 -17.95 0.69 8.16
N VAL A 252 -16.97 -0.16 8.48
CA VAL A 252 -17.22 -1.58 8.74
C VAL A 252 -18.05 -1.78 10.00
N HIS A 253 -17.72 -1.07 11.09
CA HIS A 253 -18.50 -1.14 12.32
C HIS A 253 -19.96 -0.74 12.11
N GLY A 254 -20.22 0.27 11.29
CA GLY A 254 -21.58 0.73 11.00
C GLY A 254 -22.38 -0.20 10.06
N LEU A 255 -21.72 -0.88 9.11
CA LEU A 255 -22.41 -1.66 8.07
C LEU A 255 -22.38 -3.17 8.32
N ILE A 256 -21.32 -3.71 8.91
CA ILE A 256 -21.14 -5.16 9.12
C ILE A 256 -21.25 -5.50 10.61
N GLY A 257 -20.70 -4.66 11.50
CA GLY A 257 -20.68 -4.86 12.94
C GLY A 257 -19.28 -4.72 13.53
N GLN A 258 -19.23 -4.71 14.87
CA GLN A 258 -18.00 -4.45 15.65
C GLN A 258 -17.21 -5.72 16.00
N LYS A 259 -17.74 -6.91 15.68
CA LYS A 259 -17.07 -8.17 16.05
C LYS A 259 -15.74 -8.32 15.33
N PRO A 260 -14.70 -8.84 16.02
CA PRO A 260 -13.44 -9.19 15.38
C PRO A 260 -13.66 -10.27 14.31
N ALA A 261 -12.72 -10.42 13.41
CA ALA A 261 -12.82 -11.42 12.34
C ALA A 261 -12.87 -12.86 12.89
N PHE A 262 -12.19 -13.10 14.02
CA PHE A 262 -12.25 -14.34 14.79
C PHE A 262 -12.74 -14.01 16.21
N ASP A 263 -14.03 -14.25 16.45
CA ASP A 263 -14.68 -14.01 17.74
C ASP A 263 -14.30 -15.15 18.71
N LEU A 264 -13.13 -15.00 19.34
CA LEU A 264 -12.65 -15.98 20.33
C LEU A 264 -13.32 -15.70 21.68
N PRO A 265 -13.82 -16.73 22.38
CA PRO A 265 -14.23 -16.57 23.77
C PRO A 265 -13.02 -16.18 24.63
N ASP A 266 -13.27 -15.57 25.78
CA ASP A 266 -12.20 -15.21 26.71
C ASP A 266 -11.29 -16.42 26.97
N ILE A 267 -10.01 -16.25 26.65
CA ILE A 267 -9.01 -17.30 26.75
C ILE A 267 -8.20 -17.04 28.02
N SER A 268 -8.08 -18.08 28.84
CA SER A 268 -7.13 -18.07 29.96
C SER A 268 -5.70 -17.85 29.45
N GLU A 269 -4.80 -17.39 30.30
CA GLU A 269 -3.41 -17.21 29.92
C GLU A 269 -2.79 -18.53 29.43
N PRO A 270 -2.07 -18.53 28.30
CA PRO A 270 -1.36 -19.69 27.81
C PRO A 270 -0.28 -20.14 28.78
N THR A 271 -0.10 -21.46 28.91
CA THR A 271 0.92 -22.01 29.81
C THR A 271 2.32 -21.98 29.17
N TRP A 272 3.36 -22.16 29.98
CA TRP A 272 4.76 -22.25 29.50
C TRP A 272 4.96 -23.35 28.44
N ARG A 273 4.09 -24.38 28.42
CA ARG A 273 4.12 -25.50 27.45
C ARG A 273 3.88 -25.02 26.02
N ALA A 274 2.96 -24.08 25.84
CA ALA A 274 2.72 -23.47 24.54
C ALA A 274 3.95 -22.68 24.05
N TYR A 275 4.59 -21.93 24.94
CA TYR A 275 5.81 -21.18 24.59
C TYR A 275 6.99 -22.10 24.25
N LEU A 276 7.07 -23.31 24.83
CA LEU A 276 8.07 -24.31 24.45
C LEU A 276 7.83 -24.86 23.02
N LEU A 277 6.56 -25.04 22.61
CA LEU A 277 6.20 -25.52 21.26
C LEU A 277 6.10 -24.41 20.22
N MET A 278 6.02 -23.14 20.65
CA MET A 278 5.88 -21.99 19.76
C MET A 278 6.99 -21.90 18.70
N PRO A 279 8.30 -22.09 19.03
CA PRO A 279 9.35 -22.07 18.01
C PRO A 279 9.15 -23.14 16.93
N ILE A 280 8.65 -24.31 17.29
CA ILE A 280 8.40 -25.42 16.35
C ILE A 280 7.22 -25.04 15.43
N SER A 281 6.12 -24.54 16.01
CA SER A 281 4.96 -24.08 15.24
C SER A 281 5.30 -22.94 14.30
N ALA A 282 6.02 -21.95 14.80
CA ALA A 282 6.45 -20.80 14.01
C ALA A 282 7.42 -21.19 12.88
N ALA A 283 8.40 -22.05 13.18
CA ALA A 283 9.34 -22.53 12.17
C ALA A 283 8.65 -23.34 11.07
N PHE A 284 7.76 -24.26 11.45
CA PHE A 284 7.00 -25.05 10.48
C PHE A 284 6.13 -24.15 9.59
N ALA A 285 5.38 -23.22 10.19
CA ALA A 285 4.54 -22.27 9.44
C ALA A 285 5.35 -21.32 8.54
N ALA A 286 6.51 -20.84 9.02
CA ALA A 286 7.40 -19.97 8.22
C ALA A 286 7.99 -20.71 7.02
N VAL A 287 8.40 -21.95 7.20
CA VAL A 287 8.87 -22.81 6.09
C VAL A 287 7.77 -23.01 5.05
N VAL A 288 6.53 -23.33 5.48
CA VAL A 288 5.38 -23.45 4.58
C VAL A 288 5.13 -22.15 3.81
N GLY A 289 5.15 -20.98 4.50
CA GLY A 289 4.98 -19.67 3.86
C GLY A 289 6.08 -19.35 2.83
N ALA A 290 7.33 -19.64 3.15
CA ALA A 290 8.47 -19.42 2.26
C ALA A 290 8.42 -20.34 1.02
N TYR A 291 8.08 -21.61 1.18
CA TYR A 291 7.89 -22.53 0.06
C TYR A 291 6.64 -22.20 -0.77
N PHE A 292 5.56 -21.71 -0.13
CA PHE A 292 4.40 -21.19 -0.84
C PHE A 292 4.78 -20.04 -1.78
N GLN A 293 5.61 -19.11 -1.32
CA GLN A 293 6.12 -18.03 -2.16
C GLN A 293 6.84 -18.60 -3.40
N ARG A 294 7.82 -19.48 -3.21
CA ARG A 294 8.58 -20.09 -4.32
C ARG A 294 7.66 -20.84 -5.30
N ALA A 295 6.88 -21.78 -4.79
CA ALA A 295 6.02 -22.61 -5.65
C ALA A 295 5.04 -21.78 -6.48
N THR A 296 4.46 -20.73 -5.87
CA THR A 296 3.50 -19.84 -6.54
C THR A 296 4.18 -19.01 -7.63
N LEU A 297 5.33 -18.42 -7.33
CA LEU A 297 6.05 -17.56 -8.26
C LEU A 297 6.73 -18.34 -9.37
N ASP A 298 7.23 -19.55 -9.09
CA ASP A 298 7.78 -20.45 -10.10
C ASP A 298 6.70 -20.92 -11.09
N LEU A 299 5.51 -21.29 -10.58
CA LEU A 299 4.38 -21.66 -11.43
C LEU A 299 3.94 -20.47 -12.30
N ARG A 300 3.87 -19.27 -11.72
CA ARG A 300 3.53 -18.03 -12.42
C ARG A 300 4.54 -17.74 -13.55
N ALA A 301 5.82 -17.83 -13.27
CA ALA A 301 6.88 -17.61 -14.24
C ALA A 301 6.85 -18.68 -15.35
N GLY A 302 6.64 -19.95 -14.99
CA GLY A 302 6.52 -21.06 -15.94
C GLY A 302 5.33 -20.91 -16.88
N ALA A 303 4.15 -20.59 -16.34
CA ALA A 303 2.93 -20.37 -17.11
C ALA A 303 3.02 -19.20 -18.10
N ARG A 304 3.80 -18.17 -17.73
CA ARG A 304 4.05 -17.01 -18.62
C ARG A 304 5.03 -17.31 -19.74
N LYS A 305 6.11 -18.07 -19.43
CA LYS A 305 7.16 -18.40 -20.40
C LYS A 305 6.71 -19.42 -21.45
N ARG A 306 5.91 -20.40 -21.05
CA ARG A 306 5.44 -21.48 -21.93
C ARG A 306 3.94 -21.71 -21.71
N PRO A 307 3.06 -20.88 -22.29
CA PRO A 307 1.63 -21.07 -22.15
C PRO A 307 1.19 -22.33 -22.93
N VAL A 308 0.85 -23.39 -22.21
CA VAL A 308 0.30 -24.63 -22.78
C VAL A 308 -1.13 -24.42 -23.26
N ILE A 309 -1.85 -23.53 -22.58
CA ILE A 309 -3.24 -23.17 -22.89
C ILE A 309 -3.35 -21.65 -23.07
N PRO A 310 -4.37 -21.13 -23.78
CA PRO A 310 -4.61 -19.71 -23.92
C PRO A 310 -4.68 -19.02 -22.56
N ARG A 311 -4.10 -17.82 -22.44
CA ARG A 311 -3.98 -17.12 -21.15
C ARG A 311 -5.31 -16.88 -20.45
N TRP A 312 -6.40 -16.65 -21.20
CA TRP A 312 -7.73 -16.43 -20.63
C TRP A 312 -8.32 -17.70 -19.98
N LEU A 313 -7.80 -18.90 -20.29
CA LEU A 313 -8.17 -20.16 -19.66
C LEU A 313 -7.31 -20.53 -18.44
N HIS A 314 -6.22 -19.80 -18.18
CA HIS A 314 -5.37 -20.07 -17.01
C HIS A 314 -6.14 -20.04 -15.68
N PRO A 315 -6.99 -19.00 -15.37
CA PRO A 315 -7.77 -19.00 -14.14
C PRO A 315 -8.77 -20.16 -14.05
N LEU A 316 -9.29 -20.65 -15.17
CA LEU A 316 -10.14 -21.84 -15.21
C LEU A 316 -9.37 -23.10 -14.80
N ALA A 317 -8.14 -23.28 -15.30
CA ALA A 317 -7.31 -24.43 -14.92
C ALA A 317 -7.02 -24.43 -13.41
N GLY A 318 -6.66 -23.26 -12.82
CA GLY A 318 -6.50 -23.12 -11.38
C GLY A 318 -7.77 -23.41 -10.59
N GLY A 319 -8.91 -22.93 -11.07
CA GLY A 319 -10.22 -23.20 -10.51
C GLY A 319 -10.58 -24.70 -10.53
N LEU A 320 -10.38 -25.38 -11.65
CA LEU A 320 -10.66 -26.82 -11.77
C LEU A 320 -9.79 -27.68 -10.84
N ILE A 321 -8.49 -27.35 -10.71
CA ILE A 321 -7.61 -28.00 -9.73
C ILE A 321 -8.16 -27.81 -8.32
N THR A 322 -8.55 -26.59 -7.97
CA THR A 322 -9.17 -26.28 -6.67
C THR A 322 -10.46 -27.05 -6.46
N TRP A 323 -11.31 -27.15 -7.49
CA TRP A 323 -12.57 -27.86 -7.39
C TRP A 323 -12.36 -29.36 -7.14
N VAL A 324 -11.46 -30.00 -7.89
CA VAL A 324 -11.15 -31.45 -7.72
C VAL A 324 -10.66 -31.70 -6.29
N ILE A 325 -9.67 -30.93 -5.83
CA ILE A 325 -9.11 -31.11 -4.48
C ILE A 325 -10.17 -30.81 -3.40
N GLY A 326 -10.93 -29.73 -3.59
CA GLY A 326 -11.96 -29.31 -2.62
C GLY A 326 -13.09 -30.30 -2.50
N ILE A 327 -13.58 -30.89 -3.61
CA ILE A 327 -14.63 -31.93 -3.62
C ILE A 327 -14.14 -33.22 -2.95
N LEU A 328 -12.90 -33.66 -3.24
CA LEU A 328 -12.32 -34.85 -2.59
C LEU A 328 -12.18 -34.68 -1.08
N ILE A 329 -11.75 -33.50 -0.63
CA ILE A 329 -11.62 -33.18 0.80
C ILE A 329 -13.00 -33.06 1.44
N PHE A 330 -13.94 -32.39 0.78
CA PHE A 330 -15.32 -32.27 1.29
C PHE A 330 -15.99 -33.63 1.45
N ALA A 331 -15.84 -34.53 0.46
CA ALA A 331 -16.38 -35.90 0.55
C ALA A 331 -15.83 -36.71 1.73
N ARG A 332 -14.58 -36.41 2.16
CA ARG A 332 -13.91 -37.14 3.27
C ARG A 332 -14.13 -36.49 4.63
N THR A 333 -14.21 -35.17 4.69
CA THR A 333 -14.15 -34.40 5.95
C THR A 333 -15.38 -33.54 6.21
N GLY A 334 -16.23 -33.30 5.21
CA GLY A 334 -17.33 -32.35 5.30
C GLY A 334 -16.88 -30.88 5.36
N ARG A 335 -15.59 -30.58 5.09
CA ARG A 335 -15.00 -29.23 5.24
C ARG A 335 -14.85 -28.54 3.89
N LEU A 336 -15.15 -27.22 3.87
CA LEU A 336 -15.09 -26.37 2.67
C LEU A 336 -13.83 -25.51 2.61
N GLY A 337 -12.93 -25.56 3.58
CA GLY A 337 -11.83 -24.63 3.79
C GLY A 337 -10.85 -24.49 2.61
N VAL A 338 -10.85 -25.43 1.67
CA VAL A 338 -10.05 -25.33 0.43
C VAL A 338 -10.59 -24.24 -0.50
N PHE A 339 -11.93 -24.05 -0.57
CA PHE A 339 -12.56 -23.06 -1.42
C PHE A 339 -12.48 -21.66 -0.81
N ALA A 340 -12.41 -20.65 -1.68
CA ALA A 340 -12.42 -19.22 -1.35
C ALA A 340 -11.44 -18.86 -0.19
N LEU A 341 -11.89 -18.12 0.81
CA LEU A 341 -11.07 -17.66 1.95
C LEU A 341 -10.71 -18.78 2.93
N GLY A 342 -11.64 -19.72 3.18
CA GLY A 342 -11.49 -20.79 4.15
C GLY A 342 -11.67 -20.37 5.62
N TYR A 343 -12.19 -19.17 5.88
CA TYR A 343 -12.30 -18.61 7.24
C TYR A 343 -13.23 -19.40 8.17
N ASP A 344 -14.27 -20.07 7.64
CA ASP A 344 -15.20 -20.86 8.44
C ASP A 344 -14.48 -22.03 9.12
N ASP A 345 -13.61 -22.74 8.38
CA ASP A 345 -12.84 -23.84 8.95
C ASP A 345 -11.70 -23.34 9.84
N LEU A 346 -11.09 -22.20 9.52
CA LEU A 346 -10.08 -21.57 10.38
C LEU A 346 -10.69 -21.11 11.71
N SER A 347 -11.87 -20.46 11.68
CA SER A 347 -12.63 -20.09 12.88
C SER A 347 -13.03 -21.32 13.69
N SER A 348 -13.49 -22.37 13.02
CA SER A 348 -13.82 -23.64 13.67
C SER A 348 -12.62 -24.26 14.39
N ALA A 349 -11.42 -24.19 13.78
CA ALA A 349 -10.18 -24.68 14.40
C ALA A 349 -9.80 -23.86 15.64
N LEU A 350 -9.98 -22.53 15.59
CA LEU A 350 -9.70 -21.63 16.71
C LEU A 350 -10.71 -21.77 17.86
N ILE A 351 -12.01 -21.89 17.53
CA ILE A 351 -13.10 -21.88 18.53
C ILE A 351 -13.36 -23.27 19.10
N SER A 352 -13.43 -24.30 18.28
CA SER A 352 -13.83 -25.65 18.69
C SER A 352 -12.67 -26.64 18.75
N GLY A 353 -11.50 -26.24 18.23
CA GLY A 353 -10.38 -27.14 17.98
C GLY A 353 -10.60 -27.99 16.70
N MET A 354 -9.53 -28.53 16.17
CA MET A 354 -9.55 -29.38 14.98
C MET A 354 -8.56 -30.55 15.15
N ALA A 355 -8.99 -31.74 14.75
CA ALA A 355 -8.10 -32.90 14.74
C ALA A 355 -6.92 -32.63 13.80
N TRP A 356 -5.68 -32.88 14.25
CA TRP A 356 -4.46 -32.58 13.50
C TRP A 356 -4.42 -33.22 12.11
N ARG A 357 -5.02 -34.42 11.94
CA ARG A 357 -5.13 -35.11 10.63
C ARG A 357 -5.98 -34.31 9.64
N ILE A 358 -7.10 -33.74 10.10
CA ILE A 358 -7.97 -32.89 9.26
C ILE A 358 -7.24 -31.59 8.93
N ALA A 359 -6.57 -30.97 9.90
CA ALA A 359 -5.77 -29.78 9.69
C ALA A 359 -4.66 -30.01 8.65
N ALA A 360 -3.96 -31.15 8.69
CA ALA A 360 -2.93 -31.50 7.72
C ALA A 360 -3.51 -31.70 6.29
N ILE A 361 -4.66 -32.36 6.17
CA ILE A 361 -5.34 -32.54 4.87
C ILE A 361 -5.77 -31.19 4.28
N LEU A 362 -6.37 -30.32 5.11
CA LEU A 362 -6.79 -28.98 4.70
C LEU A 362 -5.59 -28.09 4.33
N LEU A 363 -4.48 -28.18 5.08
CA LEU A 363 -3.23 -27.47 4.78
C LEU A 363 -2.73 -27.82 3.38
N ILE A 364 -2.56 -29.10 3.09
CA ILE A 364 -2.04 -29.58 1.81
C ILE A 364 -2.99 -29.21 0.66
N GLY A 365 -4.29 -29.47 0.86
CA GLY A 365 -5.29 -29.18 -0.17
C GLY A 365 -5.37 -27.70 -0.52
N LYS A 366 -5.41 -26.83 0.50
CA LYS A 366 -5.45 -25.38 0.28
C LYS A 366 -4.14 -24.85 -0.29
N PHE A 367 -3.00 -25.37 0.14
CA PHE A 367 -1.69 -25.01 -0.39
C PHE A 367 -1.62 -25.23 -1.91
N ILE A 368 -1.92 -26.44 -2.37
CA ILE A 368 -1.90 -26.78 -3.80
C ILE A 368 -2.91 -25.94 -4.59
N SER A 369 -4.12 -25.78 -4.04
CA SER A 369 -5.19 -25.01 -4.67
C SER A 369 -4.84 -23.52 -4.81
N THR A 370 -4.22 -22.93 -3.77
CA THR A 370 -3.83 -21.51 -3.82
C THR A 370 -2.66 -21.27 -4.76
N VAL A 371 -1.65 -22.16 -4.75
CA VAL A 371 -0.54 -22.12 -5.71
C VAL A 371 -1.07 -22.18 -7.14
N ALA A 372 -2.01 -23.10 -7.43
CA ALA A 372 -2.61 -23.23 -8.75
C ALA A 372 -3.44 -21.97 -9.12
N CYS A 373 -4.33 -21.50 -8.24
CA CYS A 373 -5.17 -20.33 -8.53
C CYS A 373 -4.34 -19.07 -8.77
N TYR A 374 -3.38 -18.77 -7.88
CA TYR A 374 -2.57 -17.55 -8.02
C TYR A 374 -1.56 -17.66 -9.16
N GLY A 375 -0.83 -18.78 -9.25
CA GLY A 375 0.19 -19.01 -10.27
C GLY A 375 -0.37 -19.01 -11.69
N LEU A 376 -1.62 -19.43 -11.85
CA LEU A 376 -2.35 -19.40 -13.13
C LEU A 376 -3.19 -18.12 -13.31
N GLY A 377 -2.88 -17.03 -12.60
CA GLY A 377 -3.40 -15.70 -12.90
C GLY A 377 -4.82 -15.40 -12.37
N GLY A 378 -5.28 -16.09 -11.35
CA GLY A 378 -6.52 -15.76 -10.64
C GLY A 378 -6.47 -14.35 -10.02
N CYS A 379 -7.64 -13.75 -9.81
CA CYS A 379 -7.79 -12.40 -9.25
C CYS A 379 -8.04 -12.46 -7.75
N GLY A 380 -6.97 -12.41 -6.94
CA GLY A 380 -7.08 -12.46 -5.48
C GLY A 380 -5.72 -12.36 -4.79
N GLY A 381 -5.75 -12.16 -3.47
CA GLY A 381 -4.59 -12.00 -2.62
C GLY A 381 -4.08 -13.31 -2.01
N ILE A 382 -2.97 -13.20 -1.28
CA ILE A 382 -2.31 -14.31 -0.60
C ILE A 382 -2.46 -14.25 0.93
N PHE A 383 -3.01 -13.17 1.51
CA PHE A 383 -3.10 -12.99 2.97
C PHE A 383 -3.96 -14.09 3.63
N SER A 384 -5.25 -14.16 3.28
CA SER A 384 -6.15 -15.19 3.84
C SER A 384 -5.61 -16.60 3.68
N PRO A 385 -5.07 -17.01 2.52
CA PRO A 385 -4.43 -18.32 2.40
C PRO A 385 -3.25 -18.52 3.36
N ASN A 386 -2.36 -17.53 3.53
CA ASN A 386 -1.23 -17.66 4.47
C ASN A 386 -1.69 -17.73 5.93
N LEU A 387 -2.73 -16.99 6.30
CA LEU A 387 -3.36 -17.13 7.62
C LEU A 387 -3.89 -18.55 7.82
N PHE A 388 -4.56 -19.09 6.81
CA PHE A 388 -5.08 -20.45 6.86
C PHE A 388 -3.96 -21.50 6.98
N PHE A 389 -2.91 -21.39 6.16
CA PHE A 389 -1.76 -22.32 6.24
C PHE A 389 -1.13 -22.28 7.63
N GLY A 390 -0.84 -21.08 8.13
CA GLY A 390 -0.24 -20.91 9.44
C GLY A 390 -1.11 -21.47 10.58
N GLY A 391 -2.42 -21.19 10.54
CA GLY A 391 -3.37 -21.75 11.52
C GLY A 391 -3.43 -23.28 11.48
N MET A 392 -3.44 -23.88 10.26
CA MET A 392 -3.42 -25.34 10.13
C MET A 392 -2.08 -25.95 10.56
N CYS A 393 -0.93 -25.29 10.30
CA CYS A 393 0.37 -25.69 10.85
C CYS A 393 0.35 -25.70 12.37
N GLY A 394 -0.17 -24.63 12.99
CA GLY A 394 -0.32 -24.54 14.43
C GLY A 394 -1.24 -25.63 15.00
N ALA A 395 -2.35 -25.93 14.32
CA ALA A 395 -3.26 -27.01 14.71
C ALA A 395 -2.60 -28.39 14.64
N VAL A 396 -1.76 -28.65 13.64
CA VAL A 396 -0.97 -29.90 13.54
C VAL A 396 0.00 -29.99 14.71
N VAL A 397 0.76 -28.92 15.00
CA VAL A 397 1.73 -28.91 16.13
C VAL A 397 1.01 -29.05 17.48
N ALA A 398 -0.11 -28.36 17.68
CA ALA A 398 -0.92 -28.48 18.88
C ALA A 398 -1.45 -29.91 19.06
N GLY A 399 -1.97 -30.51 17.98
CA GLY A 399 -2.49 -31.87 18.03
C GLY A 399 -1.42 -32.94 18.30
N LEU A 400 -0.25 -32.84 17.65
CA LEU A 400 0.89 -33.73 17.91
C LEU A 400 1.51 -33.50 19.29
N GLY A 401 1.70 -32.24 19.67
CA GLY A 401 2.22 -31.85 20.98
C GLY A 401 1.32 -32.26 22.14
N GLY A 402 0.00 -32.29 21.93
CA GLY A 402 -0.99 -32.73 22.87
C GLY A 402 -0.88 -34.23 23.28
N HIS A 403 -0.20 -35.04 22.46
CA HIS A 403 0.11 -36.43 22.84
C HIS A 403 1.25 -36.55 23.87
N CYS A 404 2.15 -35.55 23.89
CA CYS A 404 3.33 -35.54 24.79
C CYS A 404 3.15 -34.59 25.97
N LEU A 405 2.40 -33.52 25.79
CA LEU A 405 2.21 -32.44 26.75
C LEU A 405 0.71 -32.22 26.94
N ALA A 406 0.26 -32.11 28.19
CA ALA A 406 -1.14 -31.74 28.45
C ALA A 406 -1.35 -30.26 28.11
N LEU A 407 -1.72 -29.98 26.85
CA LEU A 407 -2.00 -28.65 26.36
C LEU A 407 -3.42 -28.22 26.73
N SER A 408 -3.53 -27.00 27.24
CA SER A 408 -4.83 -26.33 27.43
C SER A 408 -5.40 -25.85 26.09
N ARG A 409 -6.65 -25.42 26.08
CA ARG A 409 -7.25 -24.78 24.92
C ARG A 409 -6.52 -23.49 24.55
N ALA A 410 -6.15 -22.70 25.54
CA ALA A 410 -5.39 -21.47 25.34
C ALA A 410 -4.03 -21.75 24.68
N ASP A 411 -3.35 -22.84 25.08
CA ASP A 411 -2.08 -23.27 24.47
C ASP A 411 -2.27 -23.61 22.99
N ALA A 412 -3.31 -24.37 22.66
CA ALA A 412 -3.60 -24.72 21.27
C ALA A 412 -3.91 -23.47 20.43
N VAL A 413 -4.75 -22.55 20.95
CA VAL A 413 -5.06 -21.30 20.25
C VAL A 413 -3.79 -20.45 20.03
N LEU A 414 -2.91 -20.35 21.03
CA LEU A 414 -1.66 -19.62 20.90
C LEU A 414 -0.80 -20.21 19.77
N LEU A 415 -0.69 -21.53 19.65
CA LEU A 415 0.07 -22.19 18.59
C LEU A 415 -0.53 -21.97 17.20
N LEU A 416 -1.87 -21.98 17.08
CA LEU A 416 -2.57 -21.68 15.83
C LEU A 416 -2.31 -20.23 15.39
N VAL A 417 -2.52 -19.29 16.30
CA VAL A 417 -2.41 -17.85 16.05
C VAL A 417 -0.96 -17.46 15.79
N GLY A 418 -0.01 -18.03 16.52
CA GLY A 418 1.42 -17.86 16.26
C GLY A 418 1.84 -18.41 14.89
N GLY A 419 1.30 -19.58 14.51
CA GLY A 419 1.49 -20.13 13.18
C GLY A 419 0.94 -19.21 12.08
N MET A 420 -0.25 -18.61 12.28
CA MET A 420 -0.84 -17.64 11.35
C MET A 420 0.09 -16.44 11.13
N SER A 421 0.61 -15.85 12.21
CA SER A 421 1.55 -14.74 12.17
C SER A 421 2.86 -15.12 11.47
N ALA A 422 3.41 -16.30 11.80
CA ALA A 422 4.66 -16.76 11.22
C ALA A 422 4.56 -17.02 9.71
N CYS A 423 3.50 -17.68 9.26
CA CYS A 423 3.32 -17.97 7.83
C CYS A 423 3.13 -16.70 7.00
N LEU A 424 2.27 -15.78 7.46
CA LEU A 424 2.06 -14.50 6.80
C LEU A 424 3.33 -13.65 6.82
N GLY A 425 3.99 -13.55 7.99
CA GLY A 425 5.23 -12.81 8.16
C GLY A 425 6.37 -13.34 7.29
N ALA A 426 6.43 -14.66 7.06
CA ALA A 426 7.41 -15.26 6.18
C ALA A 426 7.17 -14.97 4.69
N ALA A 427 5.91 -14.99 4.24
CA ALA A 427 5.57 -14.75 2.84
C ALA A 427 5.67 -13.26 2.45
N VAL A 428 5.19 -12.36 3.32
CA VAL A 428 5.13 -10.91 3.05
C VAL A 428 6.40 -10.19 3.53
N GLN A 429 7.12 -10.76 4.51
CA GLN A 429 8.28 -10.18 5.17
C GLN A 429 8.00 -8.81 5.83
N ALA A 430 6.77 -8.64 6.33
CA ALA A 430 6.29 -7.50 7.09
C ALA A 430 5.89 -7.96 8.51
N PRO A 431 6.85 -8.11 9.44
CA PRO A 431 6.61 -8.71 10.75
C PRO A 431 5.68 -7.88 11.63
N VAL A 432 5.82 -6.55 11.64
CA VAL A 432 4.93 -5.68 12.45
C VAL A 432 3.49 -5.81 11.97
N THR A 433 3.29 -5.79 10.66
CA THR A 433 1.98 -6.01 10.05
C THR A 433 1.39 -7.36 10.42
N ALA A 434 2.17 -8.44 10.31
CA ALA A 434 1.70 -9.80 10.60
C ALA A 434 1.25 -9.95 12.06
N ILE A 435 1.99 -9.38 13.02
CA ILE A 435 1.62 -9.38 14.44
C ILE A 435 0.34 -8.58 14.66
N LEU A 436 0.27 -7.36 14.16
CA LEU A 436 -0.87 -6.47 14.39
C LEU A 436 -2.16 -6.97 13.73
N ILE A 437 -2.10 -7.53 12.51
CA ILE A 437 -3.27 -8.11 11.85
C ILE A 437 -3.90 -9.19 12.74
N ILE A 438 -3.09 -10.14 13.22
CA ILE A 438 -3.61 -11.24 14.01
C ILE A 438 -4.12 -10.74 15.37
N PHE A 439 -3.42 -9.80 15.98
CA PHE A 439 -3.83 -9.18 17.24
C PHE A 439 -5.21 -8.49 17.11
N GLU A 440 -5.39 -7.65 16.08
CA GLU A 440 -6.68 -6.97 15.85
C GLU A 440 -7.79 -7.91 15.38
N MET A 441 -7.44 -9.03 14.71
CA MET A 441 -8.44 -10.03 14.31
C MET A 441 -8.94 -10.90 15.47
N THR A 442 -8.19 -10.97 16.59
CA THR A 442 -8.50 -11.82 17.74
C THR A 442 -8.88 -11.04 18.99
N HIS A 443 -8.45 -9.78 19.11
CA HIS A 443 -8.62 -8.90 20.29
C HIS A 443 -8.11 -9.52 21.61
N GLN A 444 -7.12 -10.42 21.57
CA GLN A 444 -6.61 -11.14 22.74
C GLN A 444 -5.18 -10.71 23.08
N PHE A 445 -5.01 -9.92 24.15
CA PHE A 445 -3.70 -9.46 24.62
C PHE A 445 -2.78 -10.60 25.11
N ALA A 446 -3.37 -11.63 25.69
CA ALA A 446 -2.62 -12.79 26.19
C ALA A 446 -1.81 -13.51 25.08
N LEU A 447 -2.19 -13.36 23.82
CA LEU A 447 -1.52 -13.99 22.68
C LEU A 447 -0.32 -13.17 22.15
N LEU A 448 -0.20 -11.88 22.52
CA LEU A 448 0.79 -10.97 21.95
C LEU A 448 2.25 -11.43 22.13
N PRO A 449 2.72 -11.91 23.30
CA PRO A 449 4.09 -12.37 23.43
C PRO A 449 4.43 -13.54 22.48
N GLY A 450 3.49 -14.48 22.31
CA GLY A 450 3.65 -15.60 21.37
C GLY A 450 3.70 -15.14 19.92
N LEU A 451 2.89 -14.15 19.53
CA LEU A 451 2.94 -13.55 18.21
C LEU A 451 4.29 -12.89 17.91
N MET A 452 4.88 -12.20 18.89
CA MET A 452 6.20 -11.57 18.74
C MET A 452 7.30 -12.62 18.54
N ILE A 453 7.29 -13.70 19.34
CA ILE A 453 8.23 -14.83 19.17
C ILE A 453 8.07 -15.45 17.77
N ALA A 454 6.83 -15.71 17.37
CA ALA A 454 6.53 -16.29 16.07
C ALA A 454 7.00 -15.39 14.91
N GLY A 455 6.77 -14.08 15.01
CA GLY A 455 7.22 -13.09 14.02
C GLY A 455 8.75 -13.03 13.87
N LEU A 456 9.49 -13.06 14.98
CA LEU A 456 10.96 -13.07 14.97
C LEU A 456 11.50 -14.33 14.27
N ILE A 457 10.99 -15.51 14.64
CA ILE A 457 11.40 -16.77 14.03
C ILE A 457 11.08 -16.79 12.54
N ALA A 458 9.90 -16.33 12.18
CA ALA A 458 9.47 -16.24 10.79
C ALA A 458 10.40 -15.36 9.95
N GLN A 459 10.82 -14.22 10.48
CA GLN A 459 11.71 -13.29 9.78
C GLN A 459 13.10 -13.89 9.50
N VAL A 460 13.66 -14.62 10.48
CA VAL A 460 14.94 -15.31 10.31
C VAL A 460 14.85 -16.38 9.22
N ILE A 461 13.82 -17.23 9.29
CA ILE A 461 13.62 -18.33 8.32
C ILE A 461 13.30 -17.79 6.92
N ALA A 462 12.43 -16.79 6.84
CA ALA A 462 12.04 -16.19 5.57
C ALA A 462 13.25 -15.64 4.82
N ARG A 463 14.08 -14.83 5.48
CA ARG A 463 15.27 -14.24 4.87
C ARG A 463 16.34 -15.28 4.48
N ALA A 464 16.46 -16.37 5.24
CA ALA A 464 17.35 -17.47 4.90
C ALA A 464 16.91 -18.25 3.65
N ILE A 465 15.60 -18.37 3.43
CA ILE A 465 15.04 -19.11 2.28
C ILE A 465 14.82 -18.18 1.08
N ASN A 466 14.19 -17.02 1.28
CA ASN A 466 13.86 -16.05 0.25
C ASN A 466 14.37 -14.66 0.67
N PRO A 467 15.41 -14.11 0.02
CA PRO A 467 15.95 -12.78 0.38
C PRO A 467 14.99 -11.64 0.03
N ILE A 468 14.06 -11.87 -0.90
CA ILE A 468 13.10 -10.88 -1.43
C ILE A 468 11.69 -11.33 -1.09
N ASN A 469 10.81 -10.40 -0.72
CA ASN A 469 9.43 -10.71 -0.36
C ASN A 469 8.58 -11.08 -1.59
N PHE A 470 7.40 -11.68 -1.35
CA PHE A 470 6.49 -12.14 -2.40
C PHE A 470 6.11 -11.05 -3.42
N TYR A 471 5.87 -9.83 -2.96
CA TYR A 471 5.37 -8.76 -3.81
C TYR A 471 6.48 -8.13 -4.66
N GLU A 472 7.65 -8.00 -4.11
CA GLU A 472 8.83 -7.50 -4.82
C GLU A 472 9.28 -8.49 -5.90
N GLU A 473 9.34 -9.78 -5.57
CA GLU A 473 9.66 -10.82 -6.55
C GLU A 473 8.61 -10.88 -7.68
N ALA A 474 7.31 -10.67 -7.35
CA ALA A 474 6.26 -10.56 -8.36
C ALA A 474 6.47 -9.37 -9.30
N LEU A 475 6.95 -8.22 -8.80
CA LEU A 475 7.29 -7.04 -9.60
C LEU A 475 8.53 -7.28 -10.46
N ILE A 476 9.54 -7.98 -9.94
CA ILE A 476 10.73 -8.36 -10.71
C ILE A 476 10.34 -9.25 -11.89
N GLN A 477 9.43 -10.23 -11.68
CA GLN A 477 8.88 -11.06 -12.76
C GLN A 477 8.06 -10.25 -13.77
N ASP A 478 7.49 -9.12 -13.37
CA ASP A 478 6.79 -8.17 -14.26
C ASP A 478 7.75 -7.21 -14.98
N GLY A 479 9.07 -7.35 -14.77
CA GLY A 479 10.11 -6.53 -15.42
C GLY A 479 10.45 -5.23 -14.68
N HIS A 480 10.02 -5.07 -13.42
CA HIS A 480 10.31 -3.88 -12.61
C HIS A 480 11.42 -4.18 -11.59
N LYS A 481 12.59 -3.55 -11.73
CA LYS A 481 13.66 -3.63 -10.72
C LYS A 481 13.36 -2.67 -9.57
N MET A 482 13.32 -3.19 -8.35
CA MET A 482 12.97 -2.42 -7.14
C MET A 482 14.04 -1.38 -6.77
N GLU A 483 15.30 -1.64 -7.04
CA GLU A 483 16.42 -0.71 -6.83
C GLU A 483 16.24 0.64 -7.52
N HIS A 484 15.48 0.66 -8.63
CA HIS A 484 15.13 1.88 -9.36
C HIS A 484 13.81 2.52 -8.93
N LEU A 485 13.04 1.88 -8.04
CA LEU A 485 11.71 2.33 -7.62
C LEU A 485 11.72 2.97 -6.24
N ILE A 486 12.44 2.38 -5.30
CA ILE A 486 12.55 2.87 -3.93
C ILE A 486 13.94 3.47 -3.78
N PRO A 487 14.06 4.79 -3.58
CA PRO A 487 15.36 5.38 -3.26
C PRO A 487 15.91 4.71 -2.01
N PRO A 488 17.19 4.36 -1.96
CA PRO A 488 17.81 3.83 -0.75
C PRO A 488 17.50 4.74 0.44
N ARG A 489 17.22 4.14 1.62
CA ARG A 489 16.84 4.89 2.83
C ARG A 489 17.87 5.97 3.20
N ASP A 490 19.11 5.72 2.91
CA ASP A 490 20.24 6.56 3.30
C ASP A 490 20.47 7.78 2.39
N LEU A 491 19.93 7.81 1.19
CA LEU A 491 19.92 9.02 0.36
C LEU A 491 19.14 10.19 0.98
N ARG A 492 18.43 9.96 2.08
CA ARG A 492 17.70 11.01 2.81
C ARG A 492 18.46 11.57 4.00
N SER A 493 19.45 10.87 4.58
CA SER A 493 20.22 11.34 5.72
C SER A 493 21.08 12.56 5.35
N TRP A 494 21.66 12.57 4.16
CA TRP A 494 22.46 13.68 3.67
C TRP A 494 21.63 14.96 3.43
N ASN A 495 20.35 14.87 3.15
CA ASN A 495 19.46 16.04 3.01
C ASN A 495 19.31 16.83 4.33
N ASN A 496 19.58 16.21 5.48
CA ASN A 496 19.57 16.86 6.78
C ASN A 496 20.93 17.43 7.18
N LEU A 497 21.97 17.22 6.37
CA LEU A 497 23.26 17.86 6.59
C LEU A 497 23.15 19.37 6.32
N PRO A 498 23.97 20.19 7.00
CA PRO A 498 24.02 21.62 6.72
C PRO A 498 24.49 21.87 5.30
N ILE A 499 23.91 22.86 4.64
CA ILE A 499 24.22 23.20 3.24
C ILE A 499 25.70 23.55 3.05
N SER A 500 26.37 24.00 4.11
CA SER A 500 27.80 24.23 4.12
C SER A 500 28.64 22.97 3.85
N ALA A 501 28.09 21.75 4.09
CA ALA A 501 28.79 20.50 3.83
C ALA A 501 29.06 20.25 2.34
N ILE A 502 28.26 20.85 1.45
CA ILE A 502 28.39 20.71 -0.01
C ILE A 502 28.79 21.99 -0.72
N ALA A 503 29.00 23.08 0.04
CA ALA A 503 29.29 24.38 -0.51
C ALA A 503 30.73 24.52 -1.01
N THR A 504 30.92 25.26 -2.08
CA THR A 504 32.23 25.72 -2.51
C THR A 504 32.57 27.01 -1.77
N PHE A 505 33.51 26.91 -0.81
CA PHE A 505 33.98 28.06 -0.05
C PHE A 505 34.97 28.92 -0.83
N LYS A 506 35.02 30.22 -0.51
CA LYS A 506 35.86 31.21 -1.19
C LYS A 506 35.60 31.22 -2.70
N PRO A 507 34.37 31.47 -3.14
CA PRO A 507 34.06 31.52 -4.56
C PRO A 507 34.81 32.68 -5.24
N ILE A 508 35.08 32.54 -6.52
CA ILE A 508 35.57 33.66 -7.32
C ILE A 508 34.43 34.65 -7.50
N VAL A 509 34.62 35.88 -7.03
CA VAL A 509 33.62 36.95 -7.06
C VAL A 509 34.04 38.10 -7.92
N ILE A 510 33.11 38.80 -8.53
CA ILE A 510 33.35 40.04 -9.22
C ILE A 510 33.35 41.18 -8.20
N THR A 511 34.50 41.81 -8.00
CA THR A 511 34.64 42.98 -7.10
C THR A 511 34.76 44.29 -7.89
N ASP A 512 35.15 44.21 -9.14
CA ASP A 512 35.26 45.34 -10.08
C ASP A 512 34.47 45.03 -11.37
N THR A 513 33.61 45.92 -11.76
CA THR A 513 32.77 45.81 -12.96
C THR A 513 33.39 46.47 -14.18
N ALA A 514 34.62 46.97 -14.09
CA ALA A 514 35.34 47.56 -15.20
C ALA A 514 35.65 46.51 -16.29
N GLU A 515 35.52 46.88 -17.55
CA GLU A 515 35.70 45.97 -18.69
C GLU A 515 37.03 45.20 -18.68
N PRO A 516 38.17 45.79 -18.35
CA PRO A 516 39.45 45.07 -18.30
C PRO A 516 39.45 43.95 -17.23
N ALA A 517 38.86 44.22 -16.04
CA ALA A 517 38.78 43.27 -14.95
C ALA A 517 37.84 42.10 -15.30
N LEU A 518 36.74 42.37 -15.99
CA LEU A 518 35.79 41.34 -16.44
C LEU A 518 36.40 40.45 -17.53
N LYS A 519 37.20 41.02 -18.46
CA LYS A 519 37.91 40.24 -19.49
C LYS A 519 38.95 39.29 -18.88
N ASP A 520 39.72 39.77 -17.91
CA ASP A 520 40.68 38.95 -17.20
C ASP A 520 40.02 37.82 -16.41
N LEU A 521 38.90 38.13 -15.74
CA LEU A 521 38.15 37.15 -14.97
C LEU A 521 37.66 35.98 -15.84
N ILE A 522 37.02 36.24 -16.95
CA ILE A 522 36.47 35.19 -17.84
C ILE A 522 37.58 34.43 -18.59
N ALA A 523 38.73 35.03 -18.81
CA ALA A 523 39.87 34.36 -19.43
C ALA A 523 40.49 33.29 -18.51
N HIS A 524 40.57 33.58 -17.21
CA HIS A 524 41.21 32.69 -16.23
C HIS A 524 40.27 31.70 -15.53
N HIS A 525 38.94 31.96 -15.54
CA HIS A 525 37.98 31.16 -14.80
C HIS A 525 36.84 30.61 -15.65
N PRO A 526 36.70 29.28 -15.84
CA PRO A 526 35.71 28.66 -16.74
C PRO A 526 34.31 28.51 -16.11
N TYR A 527 33.98 29.30 -15.10
CA TYR A 527 32.69 29.19 -14.41
C TYR A 527 31.56 29.80 -15.20
N ARG A 528 30.33 29.34 -14.96
CA ARG A 528 29.11 29.85 -15.64
C ARG A 528 28.55 31.09 -14.96
N ASN A 529 28.60 31.14 -13.62
CA ASN A 529 28.01 32.20 -12.82
C ASN A 529 29.05 32.72 -11.83
N PHE A 530 29.07 34.03 -11.65
CA PHE A 530 29.97 34.73 -10.72
C PHE A 530 29.16 35.62 -9.79
N PRO A 531 29.25 35.44 -8.45
CA PRO A 531 28.67 36.40 -7.52
C PRO A 531 29.33 37.78 -7.68
N VAL A 532 28.51 38.82 -7.63
CA VAL A 532 28.98 40.20 -7.70
C VAL A 532 28.94 40.82 -6.31
N VAL A 533 30.11 41.17 -5.79
CA VAL A 533 30.30 41.75 -4.44
C VAL A 533 30.92 43.11 -4.56
N ILE A 534 30.19 44.17 -4.24
CA ILE A 534 30.65 45.55 -4.26
C ILE A 534 30.59 46.10 -2.84
N ASN A 535 31.69 46.67 -2.35
CA ASN A 535 31.83 47.17 -0.98
C ASN A 535 31.47 46.12 0.08
N ASP A 536 31.99 44.89 -0.07
CA ASP A 536 31.74 43.74 0.76
C ASP A 536 30.25 43.30 0.87
N GLN A 537 29.38 43.85 0.01
CA GLN A 537 27.97 43.45 -0.07
C GLN A 537 27.67 42.68 -1.34
N LEU A 538 26.92 41.59 -1.21
CA LEU A 538 26.40 40.84 -2.36
C LEU A 538 25.35 41.70 -3.10
N LYS A 539 25.58 42.00 -4.38
CA LYS A 539 24.64 42.74 -5.22
C LYS A 539 23.83 41.84 -6.15
N GLY A 540 24.30 40.63 -6.44
CA GLY A 540 23.65 39.66 -7.29
C GLY A 540 24.63 38.68 -7.90
N VAL A 541 24.23 38.03 -9.00
CA VAL A 541 25.05 37.14 -9.81
C VAL A 541 25.04 37.59 -11.24
N ALA A 542 26.18 37.49 -11.89
CA ALA A 542 26.31 37.69 -13.35
C ALA A 542 26.70 36.37 -14.04
N GLY A 543 25.93 35.95 -15.01
CA GLY A 543 26.25 34.81 -15.85
C GLY A 543 27.38 35.15 -16.85
N ARG A 544 28.23 34.17 -17.19
CA ARG A 544 29.33 34.32 -18.16
C ARG A 544 28.89 34.95 -19.49
N ARG A 545 27.73 34.49 -20.02
CA ARG A 545 27.17 35.05 -21.26
C ARG A 545 26.80 36.52 -21.14
N GLU A 546 26.30 36.94 -19.99
CA GLU A 546 25.98 38.33 -19.73
C GLU A 546 27.23 39.18 -19.61
N ILE A 547 28.31 38.67 -19.00
CA ILE A 547 29.60 39.33 -18.93
C ILE A 547 30.18 39.53 -20.34
N GLU A 548 30.15 38.48 -21.18
CA GLU A 548 30.60 38.53 -22.57
C GLU A 548 29.78 39.54 -23.39
N ALA A 549 28.46 39.58 -23.18
CA ALA A 549 27.58 40.55 -23.85
C ALA A 549 27.85 41.97 -23.36
N ALA A 550 28.01 42.21 -22.06
CA ALA A 550 28.33 43.51 -21.49
C ALA A 550 29.65 44.07 -22.04
N ILE A 551 30.66 43.21 -22.19
CA ILE A 551 31.95 43.55 -22.79
C ILE A 551 31.82 43.89 -24.29
N SER A 552 31.08 43.09 -25.05
CA SER A 552 30.94 43.30 -26.53
C SER A 552 30.09 44.50 -26.88
N GLU A 553 29.09 44.81 -26.06
CA GLU A 553 28.14 45.91 -26.26
C GLU A 553 28.54 47.20 -25.53
N HIS A 554 29.66 47.21 -24.79
CA HIS A 554 30.12 48.32 -23.95
C HIS A 554 29.05 48.88 -23.02
N ARG A 555 28.26 48.03 -22.41
CA ARG A 555 27.16 48.39 -21.51
C ARG A 555 27.41 47.95 -20.06
N PRO A 556 26.72 48.54 -19.10
CA PRO A 556 26.81 48.11 -17.71
C PRO A 556 26.40 46.64 -17.53
N LEU A 557 27.10 45.94 -16.63
CA LEU A 557 26.83 44.56 -16.28
C LEU A 557 25.44 44.42 -15.62
N ARG A 558 24.58 43.59 -16.19
CA ARG A 558 23.29 43.27 -15.58
C ARG A 558 23.48 42.15 -14.55
N MET A 559 22.85 42.31 -13.42
CA MET A 559 22.94 41.36 -12.31
C MET A 559 21.56 40.77 -12.04
N GLU A 560 21.50 39.45 -11.82
CA GLU A 560 20.30 38.77 -11.39
C GLU A 560 20.29 38.65 -9.84
N THR A 561 19.11 38.82 -9.24
CA THR A 561 18.95 38.62 -7.80
C THR A 561 19.16 37.16 -7.48
N ILE A 562 19.97 36.85 -6.48
CA ILE A 562 20.29 35.52 -6.05
C ILE A 562 19.78 35.31 -4.61
N PRO A 563 19.11 34.20 -4.33
CA PRO A 563 18.73 33.88 -2.96
C PRO A 563 19.96 33.49 -2.13
N ALA A 564 19.94 33.92 -0.86
CA ALA A 564 20.96 33.61 0.12
C ALA A 564 20.43 32.65 1.18
N CYS A 565 21.31 31.76 1.66
CA CYS A 565 21.03 30.83 2.76
C CYS A 565 22.12 30.92 3.83
N ARG A 566 21.84 30.41 5.04
CA ARG A 566 22.81 30.34 6.12
C ARG A 566 23.60 29.03 6.02
N PRO A 567 24.87 29.00 6.47
CA PRO A 567 25.68 27.77 6.45
C PRO A 567 25.06 26.58 7.19
N GLY A 568 24.22 26.86 8.21
CA GLY A 568 23.56 25.84 9.01
C GLY A 568 22.20 25.37 8.49
N ASP A 569 21.66 26.02 7.45
CA ASP A 569 20.38 25.58 6.85
C ASP A 569 20.57 24.18 6.24
N THR A 570 19.55 23.35 6.28
CA THR A 570 19.66 21.99 5.74
C THR A 570 19.67 22.00 4.23
N ILE A 571 20.34 21.02 3.62
CA ILE A 571 20.33 20.80 2.18
C ILE A 571 18.90 20.70 1.66
N ARG A 572 18.01 20.06 2.44
CA ARG A 572 16.58 19.91 2.12
C ARG A 572 15.84 21.25 2.00
N GLU A 573 16.02 22.14 2.98
CA GLU A 573 15.38 23.46 2.96
C GLU A 573 15.90 24.33 1.84
N SER A 574 17.18 24.15 1.48
CA SER A 574 17.85 24.90 0.43
C SER A 574 17.56 24.39 -0.98
N GLN A 575 17.13 23.10 -1.13
CA GLN A 575 16.85 22.52 -2.45
C GLN A 575 15.71 23.20 -3.19
N ASP A 576 14.60 23.49 -2.49
CA ASP A 576 13.44 24.12 -3.11
C ASP A 576 13.81 25.52 -3.59
N ILE A 577 14.54 26.28 -2.78
CA ILE A 577 15.05 27.62 -3.10
C ILE A 577 16.03 27.57 -4.28
N LEU A 578 16.90 26.56 -4.33
CA LEU A 578 17.87 26.38 -5.39
C LEU A 578 17.22 26.07 -6.76
N ILE A 579 16.15 25.23 -6.74
CA ILE A 579 15.41 24.87 -7.96
C ILE A 579 14.60 26.05 -8.48
N GLU A 580 14.05 26.88 -7.59
CA GLU A 580 13.29 28.08 -7.96
C GLU A 580 14.18 29.25 -8.40
N SER A 581 15.48 29.22 -8.04
CA SER A 581 16.44 30.25 -8.43
C SER A 581 16.69 30.24 -9.96
N PRO A 582 16.54 31.37 -10.68
CA PRO A 582 16.78 31.44 -12.12
C PRO A 582 18.20 31.00 -12.50
N THR A 583 19.18 31.26 -11.65
CA THR A 583 20.59 30.90 -11.86
C THR A 583 20.95 29.50 -11.36
N GLN A 584 20.01 28.78 -10.72
CA GLN A 584 20.25 27.50 -10.04
C GLN A 584 21.47 27.54 -9.12
N THR A 585 21.64 28.68 -8.45
CA THR A 585 22.77 28.97 -7.56
C THR A 585 22.24 29.64 -6.30
N LEU A 586 22.80 29.29 -5.13
CA LEU A 586 22.58 29.92 -3.83
C LEU A 586 23.89 30.49 -3.31
N VAL A 587 23.83 31.58 -2.57
CA VAL A 587 24.99 32.17 -1.88
C VAL A 587 24.88 31.90 -0.38
N LEU A 588 25.97 31.43 0.22
CA LEU A 588 26.07 31.29 1.67
C LEU A 588 26.57 32.58 2.28
N ASN A 589 25.75 33.15 3.17
CA ASN A 589 26.06 34.34 3.95
C ASN A 589 25.96 34.07 5.45
N ASP A 590 26.82 34.69 6.23
CA ASP A 590 26.76 34.63 7.70
C ASP A 590 25.55 35.40 8.25
N LYS A 591 25.19 36.51 7.59
CA LYS A 591 24.01 37.35 7.87
C LYS A 591 23.33 37.73 6.55
N PRO A 592 22.05 38.15 6.55
CA PRO A 592 21.32 38.48 5.35
C PRO A 592 22.04 39.43 4.37
N ASP A 593 22.81 40.39 4.89
CA ASP A 593 23.62 41.34 4.11
C ASP A 593 25.13 41.18 4.38
N GLY A 594 25.54 39.99 4.85
CA GLY A 594 26.90 39.71 5.28
C GLY A 594 27.84 39.29 4.15
N LYS A 595 29.07 38.99 4.55
CA LYS A 595 30.13 38.53 3.64
C LYS A 595 29.76 37.21 2.99
N VAL A 596 30.01 37.08 1.69
CA VAL A 596 29.85 35.83 0.95
C VAL A 596 30.89 34.81 1.45
N LEU A 597 30.40 33.73 2.05
CA LEU A 597 31.24 32.64 2.55
C LEU A 597 31.46 31.55 1.50
N GLY A 598 30.43 31.27 0.72
CA GLY A 598 30.46 30.21 -0.27
C GLY A 598 29.31 30.31 -1.27
N ILE A 599 29.32 29.40 -2.22
CA ILE A 599 28.22 29.20 -3.18
C ILE A 599 27.84 27.73 -3.24
N VAL A 600 26.59 27.46 -3.55
CA VAL A 600 26.07 26.11 -3.83
C VAL A 600 25.31 26.16 -5.16
N THR A 601 25.60 25.23 -6.02
CA THR A 601 24.93 25.06 -7.31
C THR A 601 24.12 23.75 -7.31
N LEU A 602 23.17 23.62 -8.23
CA LEU A 602 22.46 22.35 -8.43
C LEU A 602 23.42 21.19 -8.72
N HIS A 603 24.55 21.46 -9.37
CA HIS A 603 25.58 20.46 -9.64
C HIS A 603 26.24 19.95 -8.35
N ASP A 604 26.44 20.81 -7.34
CA ASP A 604 27.02 20.39 -6.05
C ASP A 604 26.08 19.46 -5.28
N VAL A 605 24.77 19.73 -5.34
CA VAL A 605 23.73 18.85 -4.79
C VAL A 605 23.74 17.50 -5.50
N LEU A 606 23.78 17.47 -6.83
CA LEU A 606 23.83 16.22 -7.60
C LEU A 606 25.13 15.44 -7.35
N ARG A 607 26.28 16.13 -7.25
CA ARG A 607 27.56 15.50 -6.92
C ARG A 607 27.55 14.91 -5.52
N ALA A 608 27.00 15.61 -4.54
CA ALA A 608 26.84 15.10 -3.18
C ALA A 608 25.97 13.85 -3.17
N GLN A 609 24.88 13.86 -3.91
CA GLN A 609 23.99 12.71 -4.06
C GLN A 609 24.73 11.48 -4.60
N VAL A 610 25.53 11.63 -5.64
CA VAL A 610 26.33 10.53 -6.23
C VAL A 610 27.42 10.06 -5.28
N SER A 611 28.20 10.99 -4.70
CA SER A 611 29.33 10.64 -3.84
C SER A 611 28.93 9.98 -2.53
N MET A 612 27.73 10.24 -2.02
CA MET A 612 27.21 9.61 -0.83
C MET A 612 26.56 8.25 -1.13
N SER A 613 26.01 8.07 -2.33
CA SER A 613 25.54 6.75 -2.77
C SER A 613 26.67 5.74 -3.03
N GLU A 614 27.88 6.23 -3.39
CA GLU A 614 29.07 5.37 -3.61
C GLU A 614 29.82 4.98 -2.32
N ARG A 615 29.63 5.69 -1.21
CA ARG A 615 30.29 5.39 0.07
C ARG A 615 29.56 4.34 0.92
N GLU A 616 28.35 4.01 0.59
CA GLU A 616 27.48 3.07 1.34
C GLU A 616 27.22 1.75 0.59
N GLY A 617 27.78 1.51 -0.59
CA GLY A 617 27.89 0.24 -1.31
C GLY A 617 29.23 -0.43 -1.06
#